data_ed1a3c5daf408462b630b00831b8945a
#
_entry.id   ed1a3c5daf408462b630b00831b8945a
#
_cell.length_a   1.000
_cell.length_b   1.000
_cell.length_c   1.000
_cell.angle_alpha   90.00
_cell.angle_beta   90.00
_cell.angle_gamma   90.00
#
_symmetry.space_group_name_H-M   'P 1'
#
loop_
_entity.id
_entity.type
_entity.pdbx_description
1 polymer ?
#
loop_
_entity_poly.entity_id
_entity_poly.type
_entity_poly.pdbx_seq_one_letter_code
_entity_poly.pdbx_strand_id
1 'polypeptide(L)'
;MIGMRPRRERRRTVADDLFKKLVDERESFWTTVYPLYMNREITRHNVRDLVHKGLEQARGNYKIVLKLFNMESRDYKRFLNFLRKHDCQLPFKEYRQ
;
A
#
# COMPACT_ATOMS: atom_id res chain seq x y z
N MET A 1 16.76 -21.64 -24.94
CA MET A 1 16.59 -21.40 -24.54
C MET A 1 16.52 -21.34 -23.98
N ILE A 2 16.31 -21.27 -23.72
CA ILE A 2 16.11 -21.10 -23.16
C ILE A 2 15.96 -20.83 -22.44
N GLY A 3 15.90 -20.92 -22.24
CA GLY A 3 15.61 -20.67 -21.50
C GLY A 3 15.43 -20.25 -20.79
N MET A 4 15.21 -19.84 -20.66
CA MET A 4 14.92 -19.26 -19.98
C MET A 4 13.95 -19.09 -19.61
N ARG A 5 13.47 -19.37 -19.20
CA ARG A 5 12.48 -19.21 -18.89
C ARG A 5 12.41 -18.46 -17.93
N PRO A 6 11.86 -18.05 -17.89
CA PRO A 6 11.77 -17.06 -17.13
C PRO A 6 11.31 -17.42 -15.89
N ARG A 7 11.49 -17.14 -15.26
CA ARG A 7 11.04 -17.32 -14.23
C ARG A 7 9.87 -17.09 -14.13
N ARG A 8 9.20 -17.48 -13.65
CA ARG A 8 8.04 -17.22 -13.59
C ARG A 8 7.80 -16.00 -13.31
N GLU A 9 7.12 -15.31 -13.95
CA GLU A 9 6.85 -14.14 -13.59
C GLU A 9 5.87 -14.14 -12.62
N ARG A 10 5.89 -13.30 -11.62
CA ARG A 10 4.92 -13.21 -10.69
C ARG A 10 3.73 -12.66 -11.23
N ARG A 11 2.56 -13.12 -10.93
CA ARG A 11 1.38 -12.46 -11.29
C ARG A 11 1.28 -11.18 -10.61
N ARG A 12 0.80 -10.15 -11.24
CA ARG A 12 0.54 -8.88 -10.63
C ARG A 12 -0.59 -9.04 -9.65
N THR A 13 -0.44 -8.49 -8.45
CA THR A 13 -1.47 -8.54 -7.44
C THR A 13 -2.25 -7.23 -7.46
N VAL A 14 -3.39 -7.21 -6.75
CA VAL A 14 -4.16 -5.98 -6.60
C VAL A 14 -3.30 -4.92 -5.92
N ALA A 15 -2.51 -5.32 -4.92
CA ALA A 15 -1.64 -4.36 -4.24
C ALA A 15 -0.60 -3.78 -5.17
N ASP A 16 -0.05 -4.58 -6.09
CA ASP A 16 0.92 -4.08 -7.07
C ASP A 16 0.30 -2.99 -7.93
N ASP A 17 -0.92 -3.21 -8.40
CA ASP A 17 -1.60 -2.25 -9.25
C ASP A 17 -1.94 -0.98 -8.49
N LEU A 18 -2.40 -1.12 -7.24
CA LEU A 18 -2.71 0.05 -6.42
C LEU A 18 -1.45 0.84 -6.09
N PHE A 19 -0.38 0.14 -5.78
CA PHE A 19 0.89 0.80 -5.45
C PHE A 19 1.37 1.63 -6.65
N LYS A 20 1.27 1.06 -7.83
CA LYS A 20 1.65 1.77 -9.05
C LYS A 20 0.81 3.03 -9.24
N LYS A 21 -0.50 2.92 -9.03
CA LYS A 21 -1.37 4.09 -9.17
C LYS A 21 -1.01 5.20 -8.19
N LEU A 22 -0.69 4.83 -6.97
CA LEU A 22 -0.36 5.83 -5.96
C LEU A 22 1.01 6.44 -6.19
N VAL A 23 2.02 5.61 -6.43
CA VAL A 23 3.39 6.09 -6.50
C VAL A 23 3.74 6.63 -7.89
N ASP A 24 3.43 5.88 -8.93
CA ASP A 24 3.80 6.29 -10.29
C ASP A 24 2.82 7.27 -10.91
N GLU A 25 1.53 7.07 -10.67
CA GLU A 25 0.52 7.92 -11.27
C GLU A 25 0.04 9.03 -10.34
N ARG A 26 0.62 9.08 -9.14
CA ARG A 26 0.36 10.13 -8.17
C ARG A 26 -1.08 10.28 -7.71
N GLU A 27 -1.82 9.18 -7.70
CA GLU A 27 -3.17 9.19 -7.19
C GLU A 27 -3.13 9.13 -5.66
N SER A 28 -4.14 9.68 -5.02
CA SER A 28 -4.20 9.71 -3.57
C SER A 28 -4.85 8.45 -3.01
N PHE A 29 -4.38 8.02 -1.86
CA PHE A 29 -4.99 6.91 -1.13
C PHE A 29 -6.50 7.13 -0.96
N TRP A 30 -6.90 8.37 -0.63
CA TRP A 30 -8.30 8.66 -0.35
C TRP A 30 -9.20 8.62 -1.58
N THR A 31 -8.67 8.84 -2.76
CA THR A 31 -9.46 8.84 -3.98
C THR A 31 -9.36 7.54 -4.76
N THR A 32 -8.33 6.75 -4.49
CA THR A 32 -8.09 5.51 -5.22
C THR A 32 -8.35 4.26 -4.39
N VAL A 33 -7.78 4.18 -3.20
CA VAL A 33 -7.88 2.98 -2.38
C VAL A 33 -9.11 2.98 -1.49
N TYR A 34 -9.33 4.09 -0.81
CA TYR A 34 -10.41 4.18 0.15
C TYR A 34 -11.78 3.84 -0.45
N PRO A 35 -12.17 4.41 -1.61
CA PRO A 35 -13.48 4.08 -2.18
C PRO A 35 -13.60 2.61 -2.58
N LEU A 36 -12.52 2.04 -3.12
CA LEU A 36 -12.56 0.65 -3.51
C LEU A 36 -12.77 -0.26 -2.31
N TYR A 37 -12.10 0.06 -1.20
CA TYR A 37 -12.26 -0.73 0.00
C TYR A 37 -13.64 -0.57 0.61
N MET A 38 -14.14 0.67 0.68
CA MET A 38 -15.44 0.92 1.27
C MET A 38 -16.56 0.32 0.42
N ASN A 39 -16.37 0.21 -0.88
CA ASN A 39 -17.34 -0.42 -1.77
C ASN A 39 -17.14 -1.92 -1.89
N ARG A 40 -16.19 -2.46 -1.12
CA ARG A 40 -15.90 -3.89 -1.09
C ARG A 40 -15.41 -4.44 -2.43
N GLU A 41 -14.75 -3.58 -3.19
CA GLU A 41 -14.14 -4.01 -4.45
C GLU A 41 -12.74 -4.54 -4.23
N ILE A 42 -12.13 -4.20 -3.09
CA ILE A 42 -10.87 -4.80 -2.67
C ILE A 42 -11.04 -5.24 -1.22
N THR A 43 -10.19 -6.15 -0.78
CA THR A 43 -10.30 -6.74 0.54
C THR A 43 -9.33 -6.12 1.53
N ARG A 44 -9.54 -6.42 2.80
CA ARG A 44 -8.59 -6.03 3.85
C ARG A 44 -7.20 -6.57 3.52
N HIS A 45 -7.12 -7.80 3.01
CA HIS A 45 -5.85 -8.39 2.65
C HIS A 45 -5.13 -7.56 1.58
N ASN A 46 -5.88 -7.07 0.61
CA ASN A 46 -5.30 -6.21 -0.44
C ASN A 46 -4.73 -4.93 0.16
N VAL A 47 -5.45 -4.33 1.10
CA VAL A 47 -4.98 -3.11 1.75
C VAL A 47 -3.75 -3.39 2.60
N ARG A 48 -3.73 -4.51 3.32
CA ARG A 48 -2.56 -4.88 4.14
C ARG A 48 -1.33 -5.08 3.24
N ASP A 49 -1.51 -5.73 2.09
CA ASP A 49 -0.41 -5.92 1.15
C ASP A 49 0.11 -4.59 0.63
N LEU A 50 -0.80 -3.65 0.37
CA LEU A 50 -0.42 -2.33 -0.09
C LEU A 50 0.38 -1.58 0.99
N VAL A 51 -0.08 -1.64 2.24
CA VAL A 51 0.63 -1.02 3.36
C VAL A 51 2.01 -1.65 3.54
N HIS A 52 2.09 -2.97 3.38
CA HIS A 52 3.36 -3.68 3.46
C HIS A 52 4.36 -3.12 2.42
N LYS A 53 3.91 -2.95 1.18
CA LYS A 53 4.77 -2.40 0.14
C LYS A 53 5.22 -0.99 0.49
N GLY A 54 4.32 -0.18 1.00
CA GLY A 54 4.63 1.17 1.40
C GLY A 54 5.65 1.21 2.53
N LEU A 55 5.46 0.36 3.54
CA LEU A 55 6.37 0.30 4.68
C LEU A 55 7.75 -0.21 4.28
N GLU A 56 7.81 -1.16 3.35
CA GLU A 56 9.09 -1.63 2.87
C GLU A 56 9.87 -0.49 2.23
N GLN A 57 9.21 0.26 1.37
CA GLN A 57 9.86 1.36 0.69
C GLN A 57 10.21 2.50 1.65
N ALA A 58 9.39 2.71 2.65
CA ALA A 58 9.57 3.78 3.63
C ALA A 58 10.40 3.34 4.84
N ARG A 59 10.86 2.10 4.86
CA ARG A 59 11.64 1.54 5.95
C ARG A 59 10.95 1.69 7.30
N GLY A 60 9.66 1.42 7.31
CA GLY A 60 8.86 1.41 8.52
C GLY A 60 8.34 2.77 8.98
N ASN A 61 8.53 3.80 8.17
CA ASN A 61 8.11 5.13 8.56
C ASN A 61 6.74 5.46 7.96
N TYR A 62 5.69 5.42 8.78
CA TYR A 62 4.34 5.71 8.30
C TYR A 62 4.17 7.12 7.75
N LYS A 63 4.97 8.07 8.21
CA LYS A 63 4.86 9.43 7.67
C LYS A 63 5.35 9.48 6.24
N ILE A 64 6.33 8.64 5.91
CA ILE A 64 6.81 8.54 4.54
C ILE A 64 5.79 7.79 3.68
N VAL A 65 5.15 6.76 4.25
CA VAL A 65 4.07 6.05 3.54
C VAL A 65 2.97 7.03 3.17
N LEU A 66 2.63 7.91 4.11
CA LEU A 66 1.62 8.93 3.87
C LEU A 66 1.97 9.76 2.63
N LYS A 67 3.23 10.16 2.51
CA LYS A 67 3.68 10.95 1.37
C LYS A 67 3.71 10.13 0.09
N LEU A 68 4.15 8.87 0.18
CA LEU A 68 4.17 7.99 -0.98
C LEU A 68 2.78 7.80 -1.56
N PHE A 69 1.77 7.79 -0.70
CA PHE A 69 0.39 7.57 -1.11
C PHE A 69 -0.35 8.90 -1.33
N ASN A 70 0.41 9.98 -1.44
CA ASN A 70 -0.10 11.31 -1.81
C ASN A 70 -1.18 11.85 -0.90
N MET A 71 -0.99 11.62 0.40
CA MET A 71 -1.86 12.19 1.40
C MET A 71 -1.14 13.38 2.03
N GLU A 72 -1.88 14.25 2.68
CA GLU A 72 -1.30 15.41 3.32
C GLU A 72 -0.88 15.06 4.74
N SER A 73 0.08 15.80 5.29
CA SER A 73 0.57 15.52 6.63
C SER A 73 -0.53 15.55 7.67
N ARG A 74 -1.55 16.39 7.49
CA ARG A 74 -2.67 16.46 8.42
C ARG A 74 -3.53 15.20 8.40
N ASP A 75 -3.36 14.35 7.39
CA ASP A 75 -4.11 13.10 7.28
C ASP A 75 -3.49 11.97 8.09
N TYR A 76 -2.38 12.22 8.77
CA TYR A 76 -1.64 11.17 9.45
C TYR A 76 -2.51 10.39 10.44
N LYS A 77 -3.19 11.10 11.32
CA LYS A 77 -4.03 10.43 12.32
C LYS A 77 -5.20 9.72 11.66
N ARG A 78 -5.79 10.34 10.65
CA ARG A 78 -6.91 9.76 9.93
C ARG A 78 -6.49 8.45 9.28
N PHE A 79 -5.32 8.46 8.66
CA PHE A 79 -4.80 7.29 7.98
C PHE A 79 -4.52 6.16 8.99
N LEU A 80 -3.84 6.45 10.08
CA LEU A 80 -3.55 5.42 11.08
C LEU A 80 -4.82 4.91 11.74
N ASN A 81 -5.80 5.78 11.97
CA ASN A 81 -7.07 5.35 12.55
C ASN A 81 -7.81 4.43 11.58
N PHE A 82 -7.77 4.74 10.29
CA PHE A 82 -8.37 3.88 9.29
C PHE A 82 -7.72 2.50 9.31
N LEU A 83 -6.40 2.45 9.29
CA LEU A 83 -5.68 1.18 9.29
C LEU A 83 -5.97 0.37 10.54
N ARG A 84 -6.03 1.05 11.68
CA ARG A 84 -6.28 0.37 12.95
C ARG A 84 -7.70 -0.15 13.01
N LYS A 85 -8.65 0.66 12.60
CA LYS A 85 -10.05 0.29 12.62
C LYS A 85 -10.32 -0.94 11.75
N HIS A 86 -9.63 -1.05 10.64
CA HIS A 86 -9.86 -2.14 9.69
C HIS A 86 -8.81 -3.24 9.78
N ASP A 87 -8.01 -3.21 10.84
CA ASP A 87 -6.99 -4.22 11.08
C ASP A 87 -5.98 -4.33 9.94
N CYS A 88 -5.60 -3.17 9.43
CA CYS A 88 -4.62 -3.10 8.35
C CYS A 88 -3.31 -2.46 8.77
N GLN A 89 -3.18 -2.10 10.06
CA GLN A 89 -1.94 -1.52 10.54
C GLN A 89 -0.92 -2.61 10.81
N LEU A 90 0.26 -2.48 10.21
CA LEU A 90 1.32 -3.47 10.35
C LEU A 90 2.39 -2.94 11.30
N PRO A 91 3.11 -3.84 12.00
CA PRO A 91 4.16 -3.40 12.91
C PRO A 91 5.31 -2.80 12.14
N PHE A 92 5.58 -1.53 12.38
CA PHE A 92 6.58 -0.81 11.61
C PHE A 92 8.01 -1.17 11.97
N LYS A 93 8.23 -1.67 13.18
CA LYS A 93 9.58 -2.00 13.63
C LYS A 93 10.25 -3.06 12.77
N GLU A 94 9.46 -3.95 12.21
CA GLU A 94 10.00 -5.03 11.38
C GLU A 94 10.61 -4.52 10.08
N TYR A 95 10.31 -3.29 9.69
CA TYR A 95 10.78 -2.71 8.43
C TYR A 95 11.97 -1.78 8.62
N ARG A 96 12.30 -1.47 9.86
CA ARG A 96 13.42 -0.58 10.11
C ARG A 96 14.73 -1.33 10.01
N GLN A 97 15.72 -0.65 9.50
CA GLN A 97 17.03 -1.25 9.37
C GLN A 97 17.94 -0.81 10.49
#